data_a3a62ddf12fbe696e5e9351f15902fe5
#
_entry.id   a3a62ddf12fbe696e5e9351f15902fe5
#
_cell.length_a   1.000
_cell.length_b   1.000
_cell.length_c   1.000
_cell.angle_alpha   90.00
_cell.angle_beta   90.00
_cell.angle_gamma   90.00
#
_symmetry.space_group_name_H-M   'P 1'
#
loop_
_entity.id
_entity.type
_entity.pdbx_description
1 polymer ?
#
loop_
_entity_poly.entity_id
_entity_poly.type
_entity_poly.pdbx_seq_one_letter_code
_entity_poly.pdbx_strand_id
1 'polypeptide(L)'
;MANIHLIGGEKGGVGKSVVARVIAQYFIDRDQPFLGFDTDRSHGSLLRFYSDYASPVVVDSYESLDTIVEAASENPDKRILVDLAAQTHIPLVKWMDESGVLEATGELGITLTYWHVMDSGKDSVDLLKKLMDRFGSRLNYVIVLNQLRGENFDIFEKSGEKQ
;
A
#
# COMPACT_ATOMS: atom_id res chain seq x y z
N MET A 1 10.20 14.53 -5.87
CA MET A 1 8.76 14.43 -5.61
C MET A 1 8.51 13.17 -4.82
N ALA A 2 7.96 13.29 -3.63
CA ALA A 2 7.74 12.15 -2.75
C ALA A 2 6.64 11.23 -3.32
N ASN A 3 6.82 9.92 -3.13
CA ASN A 3 5.84 8.92 -3.53
C ASN A 3 5.60 7.97 -2.37
N ILE A 4 4.34 7.81 -1.99
CA ILE A 4 3.91 6.89 -0.94
C ILE A 4 3.36 5.62 -1.62
N HIS A 5 4.00 4.50 -1.35
CA HIS A 5 3.59 3.18 -1.81
C HIS A 5 2.87 2.43 -0.69
N LEU A 6 1.57 2.25 -0.84
CA LEU A 6 0.71 1.49 0.09
C LEU A 6 0.58 0.05 -0.44
N ILE A 7 1.17 -0.92 0.26
CA ILE A 7 1.11 -2.33 -0.13
C ILE A 7 -0.07 -2.99 0.57
N GLY A 8 -1.15 -3.17 -0.15
CA GLY A 8 -2.43 -3.63 0.39
C GLY A 8 -3.03 -4.82 -0.36
N GLY A 9 -4.20 -5.17 0.06
CA GLY A 9 -4.96 -6.35 -0.29
C GLY A 9 -5.51 -6.93 1.01
N GLU A 10 -6.82 -6.89 1.23
CA GLU A 10 -7.41 -7.19 2.54
C GLU A 10 -7.21 -8.63 2.98
N LYS A 11 -7.16 -9.55 2.01
CA LYS A 11 -7.09 -10.98 2.28
C LYS A 11 -5.73 -11.35 2.87
N GLY A 12 -5.76 -12.10 3.97
CA GLY A 12 -4.56 -12.67 4.57
C GLY A 12 -3.89 -13.70 3.63
N GLY A 13 -2.57 -13.71 3.59
CA GLY A 13 -1.79 -14.70 2.82
C GLY A 13 -1.78 -14.50 1.30
N VAL A 14 -2.14 -13.34 0.79
CA VAL A 14 -1.98 -13.01 -0.65
C VAL A 14 -0.56 -12.58 -1.04
N GLY A 15 0.32 -12.36 -0.07
CA GLY A 15 1.73 -12.03 -0.32
C GLY A 15 2.10 -10.56 -0.14
N LYS A 16 1.30 -9.76 0.55
CA LYS A 16 1.58 -8.34 0.80
C LYS A 16 2.97 -8.08 1.36
N SER A 17 3.33 -8.75 2.46
CA SER A 17 4.62 -8.56 3.12
C SER A 17 5.79 -9.06 2.28
N VAL A 18 5.59 -10.06 1.42
CA VAL A 18 6.61 -10.48 0.45
C VAL A 18 6.83 -9.37 -0.58
N VAL A 19 5.76 -8.79 -1.13
CA VAL A 19 5.84 -7.69 -2.09
C VAL A 19 6.52 -6.47 -1.45
N ALA A 20 6.14 -6.10 -0.22
CA ALA A 20 6.76 -5.00 0.51
C ALA A 20 8.27 -5.20 0.67
N ARG A 21 8.72 -6.41 1.05
CA ARG A 21 10.14 -6.75 1.17
C ARG A 21 10.89 -6.72 -0.15
N VAL A 22 10.27 -7.21 -1.22
CA VAL A 22 10.87 -7.17 -2.58
C VAL A 22 11.07 -5.72 -3.02
N ILE A 23 10.09 -4.85 -2.78
CA ILE A 23 10.21 -3.42 -3.11
C ILE A 23 11.28 -2.74 -2.24
N ALA A 24 11.33 -3.05 -0.93
CA ALA A 24 12.37 -2.54 -0.04
C ALA A 24 13.76 -2.94 -0.53
N GLN A 25 13.95 -4.21 -0.87
CA GLN A 25 15.23 -4.70 -1.41
C GLN A 25 15.58 -4.03 -2.74
N TYR A 26 14.59 -3.86 -3.62
CA TYR A 26 14.79 -3.15 -4.89
C TYR A 26 15.27 -1.71 -4.68
N PHE A 27 14.73 -1.01 -3.69
CA PHE A 27 15.20 0.34 -3.37
C PHE A 27 16.64 0.35 -2.88
N ILE A 28 17.01 -0.62 -2.01
CA ILE A 28 18.39 -0.78 -1.53
C ILE A 28 19.35 -1.07 -2.69
N ASP A 29 19.01 -2.04 -3.54
CA ASP A 29 19.84 -2.45 -4.67
C ASP A 29 20.04 -1.35 -5.71
N ARG A 30 19.19 -0.35 -5.71
CA ARG A 30 19.23 0.81 -6.61
C ARG A 30 19.72 2.08 -5.94
N ASP A 31 20.21 2.00 -4.73
CA ASP A 31 20.64 3.17 -3.93
C ASP A 31 19.54 4.26 -3.85
N GLN A 32 18.26 3.82 -3.84
CA GLN A 32 17.12 4.71 -3.69
C GLN A 32 16.75 4.85 -2.21
N PRO A 33 16.93 6.00 -1.60
CA PRO A 33 16.57 6.18 -0.20
C PRO A 33 15.06 6.03 0.01
N PHE A 34 14.68 5.28 1.06
CA PHE A 34 13.29 5.10 1.44
C PHE A 34 13.10 5.09 2.96
N LEU A 35 11.86 5.31 3.39
CA LEU A 35 11.39 5.10 4.75
C LEU A 35 10.26 4.07 4.70
N GLY A 36 10.35 3.05 5.54
CA GLY A 36 9.37 2.00 5.67
C GLY A 36 8.44 2.22 6.87
N PHE A 37 7.18 1.86 6.71
CA PHE A 37 6.21 1.79 7.80
C PHE A 37 5.52 0.43 7.78
N ASP A 38 5.45 -0.21 8.95
CA ASP A 38 4.83 -1.52 9.11
C ASP A 38 3.61 -1.40 10.01
N THR A 39 2.45 -1.80 9.50
CA THR A 39 1.19 -1.71 10.24
C THR A 39 0.84 -3.00 10.99
N ASP A 40 1.61 -4.07 10.82
CA ASP A 40 1.40 -5.33 11.53
C ASP A 40 2.13 -5.33 12.87
N ARG A 41 1.36 -5.18 13.95
CA ARG A 41 1.88 -5.18 15.32
C ARG A 41 2.43 -6.52 15.79
N SER A 42 1.95 -7.61 15.21
CA SER A 42 2.23 -8.96 15.72
C SER A 42 3.34 -9.66 14.95
N HIS A 43 3.40 -9.45 13.66
CA HIS A 43 4.26 -10.18 12.75
C HIS A 43 4.91 -9.27 11.69
N GLY A 44 5.17 -8.03 12.05
CA GLY A 44 5.72 -7.00 11.17
C GLY A 44 6.95 -7.45 10.38
N SER A 45 6.70 -7.91 9.18
CA SER A 45 7.72 -8.51 8.31
C SER A 45 8.69 -7.46 7.78
N LEU A 46 8.19 -6.30 7.40
CA LEU A 46 9.04 -5.19 6.93
C LEU A 46 9.93 -4.68 8.07
N LEU A 47 9.35 -4.43 9.23
CA LEU A 47 10.09 -3.99 10.41
C LEU A 47 11.14 -5.01 10.86
N ARG A 48 10.82 -6.31 10.81
CA ARG A 48 11.71 -7.38 11.23
C ARG A 48 12.95 -7.52 10.35
N PHE A 49 12.79 -7.41 9.03
CA PHE A 49 13.89 -7.64 8.08
C PHE A 49 14.61 -6.36 7.65
N TYR A 50 13.97 -5.21 7.81
CA TYR A 50 14.48 -3.90 7.38
C TYR A 50 14.39 -2.88 8.52
N SER A 51 14.77 -3.26 9.74
CA SER A 51 14.66 -2.42 10.95
C SER A 51 15.36 -1.07 10.84
N ASP A 52 16.42 -0.98 10.06
CA ASP A 52 17.17 0.27 9.85
C ASP A 52 16.41 1.27 8.95
N TYR A 53 15.37 0.81 8.25
CA TYR A 53 14.59 1.59 7.29
C TYR A 53 13.12 1.71 7.68
N ALA A 54 12.63 0.90 8.61
CA ALA A 54 11.21 0.78 8.90
C ALA A 54 10.86 1.13 10.36
N SER A 55 9.69 1.75 10.52
CA SER A 55 9.08 2.07 11.81
C SER A 55 7.66 1.51 11.90
N PRO A 56 7.15 1.21 13.10
CA PRO A 56 5.77 0.76 13.27
C PRO A 56 4.78 1.92 13.12
N VAL A 57 3.61 1.64 12.56
CA VAL A 57 2.49 2.58 12.44
C VAL A 57 1.19 1.90 12.84
N VAL A 58 0.30 2.65 13.49
CA VAL A 58 -0.99 2.16 13.98
C VAL A 58 -2.10 2.66 13.06
N VAL A 59 -2.76 1.76 12.33
CA VAL A 59 -3.75 2.12 11.29
C VAL A 59 -5.07 2.64 11.86
N ASP A 60 -5.44 2.26 13.07
CA ASP A 60 -6.67 2.72 13.75
C ASP A 60 -6.52 4.11 14.41
N SER A 61 -5.40 4.78 14.21
CA SER A 61 -5.11 6.14 14.68
C SER A 61 -4.82 7.05 13.48
N TYR A 62 -5.64 8.06 13.26
CA TYR A 62 -5.40 9.07 12.22
C TYR A 62 -4.08 9.81 12.45
N GLU A 63 -3.80 10.18 13.68
CA GLU A 63 -2.53 10.80 14.07
C GLU A 63 -1.33 9.94 13.66
N SER A 64 -1.41 8.64 13.85
CA SER A 64 -0.35 7.71 13.46
C SER A 64 -0.24 7.57 11.94
N LEU A 65 -1.35 7.58 11.21
CA LEU A 65 -1.35 7.54 9.75
C LEU A 65 -0.87 8.85 9.13
N ASP A 66 -1.17 9.98 9.75
CA ASP A 66 -0.71 11.30 9.29
C ASP A 66 0.83 11.40 9.32
N THR A 67 1.50 10.67 10.23
CA THR A 67 2.96 10.60 10.26
C THR A 67 3.59 10.09 8.95
N ILE A 68 2.85 9.29 8.19
CA ILE A 68 3.28 8.79 6.86
C ILE A 68 3.37 9.95 5.88
N VAL A 69 2.37 10.84 5.87
CA VAL A 69 2.33 12.01 4.99
C VAL A 69 3.35 13.06 5.42
N GLU A 70 3.50 13.28 6.73
CA GLU A 70 4.52 14.15 7.29
C GLU A 70 5.92 13.68 6.87
N ALA A 71 6.21 12.38 7.02
CA ALA A 71 7.48 11.80 6.60
C ALA A 71 7.75 12.00 5.09
N ALA A 72 6.71 11.90 4.26
CA ALA A 72 6.82 12.16 2.83
C ALA A 72 7.10 13.63 2.53
N SER A 73 6.44 14.53 3.23
CA SER A 73 6.63 15.98 3.09
C SER A 73 8.02 16.44 3.52
N GLU A 74 8.51 15.91 4.65
CA GLU A 74 9.82 16.24 5.19
C GLU A 74 10.99 15.62 4.42
N ASN A 75 10.73 14.54 3.68
CA ASN A 75 11.75 13.79 2.93
C ASN A 75 11.36 13.65 1.44
N PRO A 76 11.30 14.75 0.67
CA PRO A 76 10.82 14.73 -0.70
C PRO A 76 11.66 13.87 -1.66
N ASP A 77 12.90 13.58 -1.29
CA ASP A 77 13.83 12.75 -2.07
C ASP A 77 13.73 11.25 -1.71
N LYS A 78 12.97 10.90 -0.69
CA LYS A 78 12.78 9.51 -0.27
C LYS A 78 11.47 8.92 -0.78
N ARG A 79 11.48 7.61 -0.98
CA ARG A 79 10.27 6.82 -1.19
C ARG A 79 9.69 6.46 0.17
N ILE A 80 8.37 6.47 0.29
CA ILE A 80 7.68 5.98 1.49
C ILE A 80 7.04 4.64 1.14
N LEU A 81 7.36 3.61 1.91
CA LEU A 81 6.87 2.25 1.70
C LEU A 81 6.06 1.80 2.92
N VAL A 82 4.79 1.51 2.75
CA VAL A 82 3.89 1.10 3.83
C VAL A 82 3.42 -0.33 3.61
N ASP A 83 3.78 -1.24 4.51
CA ASP A 83 3.27 -2.62 4.52
C ASP A 83 1.97 -2.66 5.33
N LEU A 84 0.85 -2.83 4.63
CA LEU A 84 -0.48 -2.90 5.21
C LEU A 84 -0.80 -4.33 5.63
N ALA A 85 -1.02 -4.55 6.92
CA ALA A 85 -1.48 -5.83 7.46
C ALA A 85 -2.88 -6.20 6.93
N ALA A 86 -3.25 -7.47 7.06
CA ALA A 86 -4.62 -7.89 6.82
C ALA A 86 -5.59 -7.09 7.69
N GLN A 87 -6.81 -6.88 7.18
CA GLN A 87 -7.89 -6.16 7.88
C GLN A 87 -7.64 -4.65 8.14
N THR A 88 -6.64 -4.05 7.50
CA THR A 88 -6.39 -2.60 7.59
C THR A 88 -7.16 -1.78 6.56
N HIS A 89 -7.89 -2.43 5.66
CA HIS A 89 -8.58 -1.77 4.56
C HIS A 89 -9.62 -0.74 5.05
N ILE A 90 -10.51 -1.13 5.97
CA ILE A 90 -11.58 -0.25 6.46
C ILE A 90 -11.01 1.02 7.14
N PRO A 91 -10.10 0.92 8.13
CA PRO A 91 -9.52 2.11 8.74
C PRO A 91 -8.70 2.96 7.77
N LEU A 92 -8.00 2.35 6.82
CA LEU A 92 -7.26 3.08 5.80
C LEU A 92 -8.19 3.88 4.88
N VAL A 93 -9.26 3.25 4.38
CA VAL A 93 -10.26 3.91 3.53
C VAL A 93 -10.93 5.05 4.27
N LYS A 94 -11.30 4.84 5.52
CA LYS A 94 -11.90 5.86 6.37
C LYS A 94 -10.96 7.05 6.57
N TRP A 95 -9.69 6.81 6.85
CA TRP A 95 -8.68 7.86 6.95
C TRP A 95 -8.55 8.65 5.64
N MET A 96 -8.44 7.98 4.51
CA MET A 96 -8.33 8.64 3.20
C MET A 96 -9.55 9.52 2.87
N ASP A 97 -10.75 9.11 3.30
CA ASP A 97 -11.98 9.87 3.03
C ASP A 97 -12.20 11.05 3.99
N GLU A 98 -11.88 10.85 5.27
CA GLU A 98 -12.27 11.78 6.33
C GLU A 98 -11.17 12.79 6.69
N SER A 99 -9.91 12.45 6.45
CA SER A 99 -8.78 13.31 6.85
C SER A 99 -8.41 14.38 5.83
N GLY A 100 -8.96 14.35 4.62
CA GLY A 100 -8.55 15.23 3.52
C GLY A 100 -7.14 14.94 2.99
N VAL A 101 -6.59 13.76 3.28
CA VAL A 101 -5.21 13.40 2.91
C VAL A 101 -4.99 13.38 1.39
N LEU A 102 -6.01 13.00 0.62
CA LEU A 102 -5.90 12.95 -0.85
C LEU A 102 -5.74 14.35 -1.45
N GLU A 103 -6.45 15.32 -0.91
CA GLU A 103 -6.34 16.73 -1.29
C GLU A 103 -5.00 17.30 -0.84
N ALA A 104 -4.64 17.08 0.43
CA ALA A 104 -3.39 17.56 1.01
C ALA A 104 -2.15 17.02 0.28
N THR A 105 -2.13 15.73 -0.05
CA THR A 105 -1.02 15.14 -0.81
C THR A 105 -0.93 15.71 -2.22
N GLY A 106 -2.08 15.98 -2.87
CA GLY A 106 -2.13 16.64 -4.18
C GLY A 106 -1.52 18.04 -4.14
N GLU A 107 -1.86 18.85 -3.13
CA GLU A 107 -1.31 20.20 -2.93
C GLU A 107 0.20 20.19 -2.63
N LEU A 108 0.67 19.19 -1.89
CA LEU A 108 2.09 18.99 -1.56
C LEU A 108 2.90 18.34 -2.70
N GLY A 109 2.26 17.96 -3.81
CA GLY A 109 2.92 17.23 -4.90
C GLY A 109 3.35 15.83 -4.52
N ILE A 110 2.72 15.21 -3.53
CA ILE A 110 2.96 13.83 -3.10
C ILE A 110 2.06 12.90 -3.90
N THR A 111 2.64 11.87 -4.49
CA THR A 111 1.89 10.84 -5.22
C THR A 111 1.58 9.67 -4.30
N LEU A 112 0.32 9.23 -4.31
CA LEU A 112 -0.14 8.02 -3.62
C LEU A 112 -0.31 6.89 -4.62
N THR A 113 0.37 5.77 -4.39
CA THR A 113 0.27 4.56 -5.21
C THR A 113 -0.18 3.40 -4.34
N TYR A 114 -1.33 2.82 -4.66
CA TYR A 114 -1.85 1.63 -3.99
C TYR A 114 -1.48 0.37 -4.79
N TRP A 115 -0.72 -0.52 -4.15
CA TRP A 115 -0.35 -1.82 -4.69
C TRP A 115 -1.35 -2.85 -4.21
N HIS A 116 -2.26 -3.23 -5.08
CA HIS A 116 -3.24 -4.27 -4.79
C HIS A 116 -2.67 -5.65 -5.05
N VAL A 117 -2.22 -6.31 -3.99
CA VAL A 117 -1.72 -7.68 -4.07
C VAL A 117 -2.90 -8.64 -4.00
N MET A 118 -3.08 -9.44 -5.04
CA MET A 118 -4.25 -10.30 -5.17
C MET A 118 -3.89 -11.73 -5.57
N ASP A 119 -4.71 -12.66 -5.13
CA ASP A 119 -4.78 -14.01 -5.67
C ASP A 119 -5.81 -14.08 -6.80
N SER A 120 -6.05 -15.28 -7.34
CA SER A 120 -7.02 -15.53 -8.41
C SER A 120 -8.49 -15.50 -7.95
N GLY A 121 -8.76 -15.24 -6.67
CA GLY A 121 -10.10 -15.29 -6.08
C GLY A 121 -10.97 -14.07 -6.38
N LYS A 122 -12.29 -14.26 -6.34
CA LYS A 122 -13.28 -13.21 -6.56
C LYS A 122 -13.18 -12.09 -5.53
N ASP A 123 -12.88 -12.40 -4.27
CA ASP A 123 -12.81 -11.40 -3.19
C ASP A 123 -11.74 -10.33 -3.46
N SER A 124 -10.61 -10.74 -4.05
CA SER A 124 -9.56 -9.82 -4.44
C SER A 124 -10.00 -8.85 -5.54
N VAL A 125 -10.78 -9.34 -6.50
CA VAL A 125 -11.34 -8.50 -7.59
C VAL A 125 -12.40 -7.55 -7.05
N ASP A 126 -13.31 -8.04 -6.20
CA ASP A 126 -14.37 -7.22 -5.60
C ASP A 126 -13.79 -6.09 -4.73
N LEU A 127 -12.70 -6.36 -4.02
CA LEU A 127 -12.02 -5.34 -3.24
C LEU A 127 -11.37 -4.27 -4.12
N LEU A 128 -10.68 -4.68 -5.18
CA LEU A 128 -10.10 -3.75 -6.15
C LEU A 128 -11.18 -2.85 -6.75
N LYS A 129 -12.30 -3.43 -7.15
CA LYS A 129 -13.44 -2.67 -7.69
C LYS A 129 -13.94 -1.62 -6.70
N LYS A 130 -14.14 -1.98 -5.44
CA LYS A 130 -14.56 -1.03 -4.40
C LYS A 130 -13.58 0.13 -4.22
N LEU A 131 -12.28 -0.14 -4.26
CA LEU A 131 -11.25 0.89 -4.16
C LEU A 131 -11.29 1.84 -5.35
N MET A 132 -11.35 1.30 -6.57
CA MET A 132 -11.38 2.08 -7.80
C MET A 132 -12.66 2.90 -7.93
N ASP A 133 -13.82 2.33 -7.58
CA ASP A 133 -15.11 3.05 -7.57
C ASP A 133 -15.09 4.23 -6.58
N ARG A 134 -14.40 4.08 -5.44
CA ARG A 134 -14.35 5.10 -4.39
C ARG A 134 -13.34 6.20 -4.65
N PHE A 135 -12.14 5.85 -5.05
CA PHE A 135 -11.03 6.80 -5.17
C PHE A 135 -10.71 7.20 -6.61
N GLY A 136 -11.09 6.38 -7.59
CA GLY A 136 -10.89 6.67 -9.01
C GLY A 136 -9.45 7.11 -9.32
N SER A 137 -9.31 8.19 -10.04
CA SER A 137 -8.01 8.75 -10.44
C SER A 137 -7.25 9.51 -9.34
N ARG A 138 -7.80 9.59 -8.12
CA ARG A 138 -7.11 10.22 -6.97
C ARG A 138 -5.99 9.35 -6.42
N LEU A 139 -5.97 8.05 -6.77
CA LEU A 139 -4.88 7.11 -6.47
C LEU A 139 -4.31 6.55 -7.76
N ASN A 140 -3.01 6.27 -7.74
CA ASN A 140 -2.41 5.38 -8.72
C ASN A 140 -2.55 3.94 -8.23
N TYR A 141 -2.75 3.00 -9.14
CA TYR A 141 -2.90 1.58 -8.82
C TYR A 141 -1.83 0.76 -9.51
N VAL A 142 -1.26 -0.18 -8.76
CA VAL A 142 -0.43 -1.26 -9.28
C VAL A 142 -1.07 -2.58 -8.88
N ILE A 143 -1.42 -3.41 -9.85
CA ILE A 143 -2.04 -4.70 -9.60
C ILE A 143 -0.96 -5.78 -9.62
N VAL A 144 -0.81 -6.49 -8.50
CA VAL A 144 0.14 -7.58 -8.36
C VAL A 144 -0.60 -8.91 -8.38
N LEU A 145 -0.47 -9.64 -9.47
CA LEU A 145 -1.08 -10.97 -9.67
C LEU A 145 -0.17 -12.03 -9.07
N ASN A 146 -0.44 -12.43 -7.82
CA ASN A 146 0.34 -13.46 -7.17
C ASN A 146 -0.15 -14.86 -7.57
N GLN A 147 0.70 -15.61 -8.24
CA GLN A 147 0.39 -16.95 -8.75
C GLN A 147 0.60 -18.07 -7.74
N LEU A 148 0.95 -17.78 -6.48
CA LEU A 148 1.22 -18.78 -5.47
C LEU A 148 0.06 -19.76 -5.24
N ARG A 149 -1.19 -19.30 -5.38
CA ARG A 149 -2.41 -20.09 -5.16
C ARG A 149 -3.17 -20.42 -6.42
N GLY A 150 -2.67 -20.04 -7.58
CA GLY A 150 -3.30 -20.29 -8.88
C GLY A 150 -2.86 -19.29 -9.93
N GLU A 151 -2.87 -19.74 -11.17
CA GLU A 151 -2.42 -18.94 -12.33
C GLU A 151 -3.58 -18.36 -13.14
N ASN A 152 -4.84 -18.75 -12.83
CA ASN A 152 -6.01 -18.33 -13.57
C ASN A 152 -6.63 -17.07 -12.99
N PHE A 153 -6.43 -15.95 -13.66
CA PHE A 153 -6.98 -14.63 -13.30
C PHE A 153 -8.17 -14.22 -14.18
N ASP A 154 -8.91 -15.17 -14.74
CA ASP A 154 -10.07 -14.92 -15.62
C ASP A 154 -11.11 -13.99 -15.00
N ILE A 155 -11.35 -14.10 -13.69
CA ILE A 155 -12.31 -13.23 -12.98
C ILE A 155 -11.85 -11.78 -13.06
N PHE A 156 -10.56 -11.52 -12.81
CA PHE A 156 -9.98 -10.19 -12.95
C PHE A 156 -9.97 -9.71 -14.41
N GLU A 157 -9.55 -10.55 -15.33
CA GLU A 157 -9.47 -10.20 -16.75
C GLU A 157 -10.81 -9.83 -17.36
N LYS A 158 -11.91 -10.42 -16.86
CA LYS A 158 -13.28 -10.15 -17.30
C LYS A 158 -14.00 -9.05 -16.50
N SER A 159 -13.40 -8.51 -15.43
CA SER A 159 -14.05 -7.55 -14.53
C SER A 159 -13.97 -6.17 -15.11
N GLY A 160 -13.46 -5.67 -15.97
CA GLY A 160 -13.37 -4.27 -16.43
C GLY A 160 -12.40 -3.39 -15.63
N GLU A 161 -11.92 -3.82 -14.48
CA GLU A 161 -10.94 -3.09 -13.66
C GLU A 161 -9.52 -3.16 -14.25
N LYS A 162 -9.30 -4.02 -15.23
CA LYS A 162 -8.04 -4.11 -15.98
C LYS A 162 -7.84 -2.94 -16.96
N GLN A 163 -8.93 -2.29 -17.36
CA GLN A 163 -8.91 -1.19 -18.33
C GLN A 163 -8.62 0.14 -17.66
#